data_cb7cfd831032de409161640956fb3412
#
_entry.id   cb7cfd831032de409161640956fb3412
#
_cell.length_a   1.000
_cell.length_b   1.000
_cell.length_c   1.000
_cell.angle_alpha   90.00
_cell.angle_beta   90.00
_cell.angle_gamma   90.00
#
_symmetry.space_group_name_H-M   'P 1'
#
loop_
_entity.id
_entity.type
_entity.pdbx_description
1 polymer ?
#
loop_
_entity_poly.entity_id
_entity_poly.type
_entity_poly.pdbx_seq_one_letter_code
_entity_poly.pdbx_strand_id
1 'polypeptide(L)'
;VSKDDPDIVSTGTRLVYENKWMRVREDAIRRRDGSAGIYGVIEKDDFVVVVPVHGDGSVTMVEQYRYPVGARFWEFCQGMWGGPDADPRLVAAHELAEETGLVAATLTEAGYLYEGYGTMRQGFRVFLATGLTQGAARPEIEEQDLISRRVPRAELDRMMRDCEVKDSVSVAAWGLLLIKGLV
;
A
#
# COMPACT_ATOMS: atom_id res chain seq x y z
N VAL A 1 2.08 -29.43 -24.19
CA VAL A 1 1.90 -28.05 -23.74
C VAL A 1 3.21 -27.65 -23.09
N SER A 2 3.88 -26.60 -23.59
CA SER A 2 5.12 -26.07 -23.00
C SER A 2 4.85 -25.57 -21.57
N LYS A 3 5.85 -25.69 -20.68
CA LYS A 3 5.79 -25.05 -19.35
C LYS A 3 5.69 -23.51 -19.44
N ASP A 4 6.01 -22.95 -20.59
CA ASP A 4 6.02 -21.51 -20.86
C ASP A 4 4.66 -20.98 -21.37
N ASP A 5 3.68 -21.85 -21.68
CA ASP A 5 2.33 -21.41 -22.04
C ASP A 5 1.57 -20.96 -20.79
N PRO A 6 0.95 -19.78 -20.82
CA PRO A 6 0.17 -19.31 -19.67
C PRO A 6 -1.02 -20.23 -19.39
N ASP A 7 -1.32 -20.46 -18.11
CA ASP A 7 -2.42 -21.33 -17.67
C ASP A 7 -3.79 -20.76 -18.06
N ILE A 8 -3.85 -19.45 -18.25
CA ILE A 8 -5.07 -18.70 -18.64
C ILE A 8 -4.68 -17.67 -19.69
N VAL A 9 -5.41 -17.65 -20.78
CA VAL A 9 -5.26 -16.63 -21.83
C VAL A 9 -6.53 -15.80 -21.97
N SER A 10 -6.39 -14.49 -22.12
CA SER A 10 -7.51 -13.63 -22.49
C SER A 10 -7.86 -13.83 -23.96
N THR A 11 -9.15 -13.98 -24.24
CA THR A 11 -9.71 -14.08 -25.60
C THR A 11 -10.51 -12.84 -25.98
N GLY A 12 -10.73 -11.94 -25.04
CA GLY A 12 -11.40 -10.65 -25.24
C GLY A 12 -11.47 -9.88 -23.92
N THR A 13 -11.53 -8.56 -23.99
CA THR A 13 -11.57 -7.66 -22.84
C THR A 13 -12.69 -6.64 -23.03
N ARG A 14 -13.43 -6.38 -21.97
CA ARG A 14 -14.47 -5.34 -21.92
C ARG A 14 -14.26 -4.45 -20.71
N LEU A 15 -14.17 -3.13 -20.92
CA LEU A 15 -14.21 -2.15 -19.82
C LEU A 15 -15.63 -2.10 -19.25
N VAL A 16 -15.76 -2.28 -17.94
CA VAL A 16 -17.05 -2.33 -17.23
C VAL A 16 -17.31 -1.03 -16.48
N TYR A 17 -16.28 -0.48 -15.85
CA TYR A 17 -16.36 0.77 -15.08
C TYR A 17 -15.01 1.48 -15.09
N GLU A 18 -15.03 2.81 -15.11
CA GLU A 18 -13.84 3.64 -15.04
C GLU A 18 -14.13 4.96 -14.31
N ASN A 19 -13.19 5.40 -13.49
CA ASN A 19 -13.13 6.73 -12.92
C ASN A 19 -11.67 7.19 -12.81
N LYS A 20 -11.40 8.33 -12.18
CA LYS A 20 -10.03 8.87 -12.05
C LYS A 20 -9.09 7.99 -11.21
N TRP A 21 -9.61 7.06 -10.40
CA TRP A 21 -8.82 6.25 -9.46
C TRP A 21 -8.68 4.79 -9.83
N MET A 22 -9.59 4.25 -10.65
CA MET A 22 -9.56 2.83 -11.00
C MET A 22 -10.31 2.53 -12.30
N ARG A 23 -9.96 1.39 -12.87
CA ARG A 23 -10.68 0.74 -13.99
C ARG A 23 -11.10 -0.66 -13.57
N VAL A 24 -12.29 -1.06 -13.98
CA VAL A 24 -12.76 -2.43 -13.83
C VAL A 24 -13.00 -2.99 -15.21
N ARG A 25 -12.29 -4.05 -15.56
CA ARG A 25 -12.48 -4.78 -16.82
C ARG A 25 -12.92 -6.20 -16.56
N GLU A 26 -13.65 -6.76 -17.52
CA GLU A 26 -13.99 -8.18 -17.59
C GLU A 26 -13.31 -8.78 -18.80
N ASP A 27 -12.52 -9.84 -18.56
CA ASP A 27 -11.86 -10.60 -19.61
C ASP A 27 -12.62 -11.90 -19.85
N ALA A 28 -12.97 -12.18 -21.11
CA ALA A 28 -13.25 -13.53 -21.54
C ALA A 28 -11.94 -14.32 -21.57
N ILE A 29 -11.91 -15.46 -20.93
CA ILE A 29 -10.70 -16.25 -20.78
C ILE A 29 -10.88 -17.68 -21.30
N ARG A 30 -9.76 -18.30 -21.67
CA ARG A 30 -9.65 -19.74 -21.92
C ARG A 30 -8.57 -20.32 -21.02
N ARG A 31 -8.93 -21.37 -20.29
CA ARG A 31 -8.04 -22.12 -19.42
C ARG A 31 -7.22 -23.14 -20.23
N ARG A 32 -6.19 -23.70 -19.61
CA ARG A 32 -5.29 -24.69 -20.24
C ARG A 32 -6.02 -25.94 -20.74
N ASP A 33 -7.12 -26.34 -20.08
CA ASP A 33 -7.98 -27.46 -20.51
C ASP A 33 -8.96 -27.12 -21.66
N GLY A 34 -8.88 -25.90 -22.19
CA GLY A 34 -9.73 -25.38 -23.23
C GLY A 34 -11.06 -24.80 -22.75
N SER A 35 -11.42 -24.93 -21.48
CA SER A 35 -12.65 -24.38 -20.94
C SER A 35 -12.69 -22.86 -20.97
N ALA A 36 -13.85 -22.32 -21.36
CA ALA A 36 -14.10 -20.88 -21.33
C ALA A 36 -14.48 -20.40 -19.93
N GLY A 37 -14.25 -19.13 -19.66
CA GLY A 37 -14.63 -18.46 -18.43
C GLY A 37 -14.56 -16.94 -18.54
N ILE A 38 -14.79 -16.27 -17.44
CA ILE A 38 -14.61 -14.82 -17.30
C ILE A 38 -13.69 -14.52 -16.11
N TYR A 39 -13.01 -13.37 -16.15
CA TYR A 39 -12.20 -12.85 -15.06
C TYR A 39 -12.45 -11.35 -14.90
N GLY A 40 -12.95 -10.95 -13.71
CA GLY A 40 -13.05 -9.53 -13.35
C GLY A 40 -11.71 -9.03 -12.79
N VAL A 41 -11.21 -7.94 -13.33
CA VAL A 41 -9.93 -7.34 -12.90
C VAL A 41 -10.14 -5.88 -12.55
N ILE A 42 -9.71 -5.51 -11.35
CA ILE A 42 -9.60 -4.11 -10.91
C ILE A 42 -8.18 -3.65 -11.20
N GLU A 43 -8.04 -2.57 -11.96
CA GLU A 43 -6.75 -1.93 -12.24
C GLU A 43 -6.69 -0.60 -11.51
N LYS A 44 -5.64 -0.42 -10.74
CA LYS A 44 -5.27 0.82 -10.04
C LYS A 44 -3.79 1.06 -10.19
N ASP A 45 -3.37 2.31 -10.08
CA ASP A 45 -1.96 2.65 -10.01
C ASP A 45 -1.33 2.07 -8.73
N ASP A 46 -0.07 1.69 -8.84
CA ASP A 46 0.71 1.27 -7.70
C ASP A 46 0.85 2.41 -6.67
N PHE A 47 1.20 2.06 -5.44
CA PHE A 47 1.39 3.03 -4.37
C PHE A 47 2.62 2.71 -3.51
N VAL A 48 2.92 3.58 -2.57
CA VAL A 48 3.97 3.38 -1.59
C VAL A 48 3.36 3.24 -0.19
N VAL A 49 4.01 2.47 0.67
CA VAL A 49 3.79 2.49 2.11
C VAL A 49 5.10 2.83 2.80
N VAL A 50 5.04 3.78 3.71
CA VAL A 50 6.21 4.27 4.44
C VAL A 50 6.06 3.93 5.92
N VAL A 51 7.05 3.23 6.46
CA VAL A 51 7.11 2.88 7.88
C VAL A 51 8.14 3.78 8.57
N PRO A 52 7.70 4.82 9.30
CA PRO A 52 8.58 5.76 9.97
C PRO A 52 9.01 5.19 11.32
N VAL A 53 10.31 4.88 11.47
CA VAL A 53 10.90 4.34 12.71
C VAL A 53 11.83 5.37 13.33
N HIS A 54 11.54 5.73 14.59
CA HIS A 54 12.34 6.65 15.39
C HIS A 54 13.54 5.94 16.04
N GLY A 55 14.52 6.73 16.48
CA GLY A 55 15.75 6.21 17.08
C GLY A 55 15.56 5.39 18.37
N ASP A 56 14.39 5.48 19.01
CA ASP A 56 14.02 4.67 20.18
C ASP A 56 13.20 3.42 19.82
N GLY A 57 13.02 3.15 18.52
CA GLY A 57 12.25 2.03 18.01
C GLY A 57 10.73 2.25 17.96
N SER A 58 10.21 3.39 18.40
CA SER A 58 8.81 3.75 18.19
C SER A 58 8.54 4.06 16.72
N VAL A 59 7.28 3.96 16.28
CA VAL A 59 6.86 4.26 14.90
C VAL A 59 5.88 5.44 14.89
N THR A 60 5.73 6.10 13.75
CA THR A 60 4.59 6.99 13.52
C THR A 60 3.56 6.28 12.66
N MET A 61 2.31 6.34 13.08
CA MET A 61 1.15 5.85 12.36
C MET A 61 0.15 6.98 12.12
N VAL A 62 -0.70 6.80 11.15
CA VAL A 62 -1.82 7.68 10.84
C VAL A 62 -3.14 6.96 11.04
N GLU A 63 -4.18 7.71 11.40
CA GLU A 63 -5.54 7.20 11.48
C GLU A 63 -6.44 8.03 10.59
N GLN A 64 -7.18 7.37 9.70
CA GLN A 64 -8.15 8.05 8.85
C GLN A 64 -9.45 7.23 8.70
N TYR A 65 -10.51 7.89 8.23
CA TYR A 65 -11.77 7.25 7.93
C TYR A 65 -11.72 6.55 6.56
N ARG A 66 -11.91 5.25 6.55
CA ARG A 66 -11.96 4.45 5.32
C ARG A 66 -13.41 4.17 4.92
N TYR A 67 -13.93 4.99 3.99
CA TYR A 67 -15.32 4.96 3.54
C TYR A 67 -15.85 3.54 3.19
N PRO A 68 -15.10 2.67 2.47
CA PRO A 68 -15.62 1.36 2.09
C PRO A 68 -15.93 0.43 3.27
N VAL A 69 -15.29 0.63 4.41
CA VAL A 69 -15.49 -0.17 5.63
C VAL A 69 -16.21 0.61 6.74
N GLY A 70 -16.51 1.90 6.50
CA GLY A 70 -17.33 2.73 7.39
C GLY A 70 -16.72 3.00 8.75
N ALA A 71 -15.38 2.98 8.89
CA ALA A 71 -14.70 3.09 10.17
C ALA A 71 -13.32 3.75 10.03
N ARG A 72 -12.75 4.17 11.18
CA ARG A 72 -11.39 4.70 11.27
C ARG A 72 -10.44 3.59 11.71
N PHE A 73 -9.25 3.55 11.11
CA PHE A 73 -8.21 2.58 11.46
C PHE A 73 -6.83 3.23 11.44
N TRP A 74 -5.94 2.68 12.28
CA TRP A 74 -4.52 3.00 12.27
C TRP A 74 -3.81 2.25 11.15
N GLU A 75 -2.97 2.98 10.41
CA GLU A 75 -2.18 2.45 9.31
C GLU A 75 -0.84 3.19 9.21
N PHE A 76 0.11 2.70 8.43
CA PHE A 76 1.29 3.46 8.04
C PHE A 76 0.95 4.40 6.89
N CYS A 77 1.76 5.45 6.71
CA CYS A 77 1.58 6.42 5.62
C CYS A 77 1.54 5.72 4.26
N GLN A 78 0.56 6.07 3.43
CA GLN A 78 0.35 5.44 2.13
C GLN A 78 -0.06 6.48 1.09
N GLY A 79 0.59 6.48 -0.06
CA GLY A 79 0.21 7.38 -1.13
C GLY A 79 0.36 6.79 -2.51
N MET A 80 -0.53 7.21 -3.42
CA MET A 80 -0.56 6.70 -4.78
C MET A 80 0.61 7.21 -5.60
N TRP A 81 1.11 6.33 -6.43
CA TRP A 81 2.14 6.62 -7.41
C TRP A 81 1.57 7.49 -8.54
N GLY A 82 1.93 8.72 -8.64
CA GLY A 82 1.38 9.68 -9.62
C GLY A 82 1.65 9.39 -11.11
N GLY A 83 1.72 8.11 -11.51
CA GLY A 83 1.92 7.65 -12.88
C GLY A 83 3.20 6.81 -13.06
N PRO A 84 3.40 6.19 -14.25
CA PRO A 84 4.46 5.21 -14.48
C PRO A 84 5.89 5.78 -14.38
N ASP A 85 6.06 7.07 -14.54
CA ASP A 85 7.38 7.75 -14.54
C ASP A 85 7.74 8.36 -13.17
N ALA A 86 6.84 8.26 -12.16
CA ALA A 86 7.13 8.80 -10.84
C ALA A 86 8.18 7.96 -10.10
N ASP A 87 9.16 8.63 -9.48
CA ASP A 87 10.12 7.97 -8.61
C ASP A 87 9.45 7.61 -7.28
N PRO A 88 9.30 6.31 -6.94
CA PRO A 88 8.63 5.87 -5.72
C PRO A 88 9.27 6.38 -4.44
N ARG A 89 10.57 6.65 -4.46
CA ARG A 89 11.27 7.22 -3.31
C ARG A 89 10.87 8.68 -3.07
N LEU A 90 10.66 9.44 -4.14
CA LEU A 90 10.18 10.82 -4.03
C LEU A 90 8.73 10.85 -3.56
N VAL A 91 7.89 9.94 -4.06
CA VAL A 91 6.51 9.77 -3.57
C VAL A 91 6.52 9.44 -2.08
N ALA A 92 7.30 8.45 -1.66
CA ALA A 92 7.41 8.07 -0.24
C ALA A 92 7.87 9.22 0.67
N ALA A 93 8.81 10.05 0.20
CA ALA A 93 9.25 11.23 0.95
C ALA A 93 8.13 12.29 1.04
N HIS A 94 7.38 12.48 -0.03
CA HIS A 94 6.27 13.44 -0.09
C HIS A 94 5.14 13.03 0.85
N GLU A 95 4.64 11.79 0.74
CA GLU A 95 3.55 11.27 1.56
C GLU A 95 3.89 11.31 3.06
N LEU A 96 5.11 10.89 3.42
CA LEU A 96 5.57 10.97 4.80
C LEU A 96 5.51 12.41 5.34
N ALA A 97 5.98 13.38 4.53
CA ALA A 97 5.99 14.78 4.94
C ALA A 97 4.57 15.38 4.98
N GLU A 98 3.72 15.01 4.03
CA GLU A 98 2.34 15.50 3.90
C GLU A 98 1.46 15.03 5.05
N GLU A 99 1.38 13.72 5.28
CA GLU A 99 0.50 13.13 6.29
C GLU A 99 1.01 13.35 7.73
N THR A 100 2.34 13.37 7.96
CA THR A 100 2.90 13.39 9.32
C THR A 100 3.75 14.61 9.64
N GLY A 101 4.18 15.35 8.64
CA GLY A 101 5.19 16.39 8.77
C GLY A 101 6.61 15.86 8.99
N LEU A 102 6.84 14.55 8.94
CA LEU A 102 8.16 13.97 9.15
C LEU A 102 9.01 14.05 7.88
N VAL A 103 10.28 14.35 8.07
CA VAL A 103 11.32 14.28 7.03
C VAL A 103 12.32 13.20 7.44
N ALA A 104 12.55 12.23 6.57
CA ALA A 104 13.50 11.14 6.80
C ALA A 104 14.89 11.48 6.24
N ALA A 105 15.94 11.26 7.01
CA ALA A 105 17.31 11.31 6.50
C ALA A 105 17.61 10.13 5.55
N THR A 106 16.94 8.98 5.77
CA THR A 106 17.12 7.80 4.94
C THR A 106 15.76 7.13 4.67
N LEU A 107 15.52 6.83 3.39
CA LEU A 107 14.43 5.97 2.91
C LEU A 107 15.05 4.70 2.32
N THR A 108 14.79 3.56 2.93
CA THR A 108 15.27 2.26 2.46
C THR A 108 14.11 1.48 1.87
N GLU A 109 14.19 1.15 0.57
CA GLU A 109 13.19 0.27 -0.04
C GLU A 109 13.37 -1.16 0.48
N ALA A 110 12.33 -1.70 1.09
CA ALA A 110 12.33 -3.06 1.63
C ALA A 110 11.78 -4.09 0.63
N GLY A 111 10.94 -3.71 -0.30
CA GLY A 111 10.43 -4.61 -1.32
C GLY A 111 9.13 -4.14 -1.96
N TYR A 112 8.62 -4.99 -2.84
CA TYR A 112 7.37 -4.78 -3.59
C TYR A 112 6.43 -5.95 -3.36
N LEU A 113 5.17 -5.67 -3.06
CA LEU A 113 4.11 -6.64 -2.83
C LEU A 113 2.86 -6.26 -3.63
N TYR A 114 1.95 -7.23 -3.81
CA TYR A 114 0.62 -6.97 -4.36
C TYR A 114 -0.41 -6.92 -3.23
N GLU A 115 -1.38 -6.01 -3.34
CA GLU A 115 -2.44 -5.86 -2.35
C GLU A 115 -3.48 -6.98 -2.45
N GLY A 116 -4.06 -7.18 -3.63
CA GLY A 116 -5.15 -8.15 -3.84
C GLY A 116 -5.02 -8.89 -5.17
N TYR A 117 -3.87 -9.51 -5.43
CA TYR A 117 -3.50 -10.07 -6.73
C TYR A 117 -4.47 -11.13 -7.29
N GLY A 118 -5.41 -11.62 -6.48
CA GLY A 118 -6.47 -12.53 -6.97
C GLY A 118 -7.52 -11.85 -7.84
N THR A 119 -7.70 -10.53 -7.69
CA THR A 119 -8.73 -9.75 -8.41
C THR A 119 -8.25 -8.37 -8.83
N MET A 120 -7.16 -7.89 -8.25
CA MET A 120 -6.68 -6.52 -8.42
C MET A 120 -5.25 -6.51 -8.96
N ARG A 121 -5.02 -5.66 -9.97
CA ARG A 121 -3.69 -5.30 -10.41
C ARG A 121 -3.30 -3.98 -9.76
N GLN A 122 -2.86 -4.06 -8.53
CA GLN A 122 -2.26 -2.97 -7.79
C GLN A 122 -1.17 -3.54 -6.89
N GLY A 123 0.00 -2.97 -6.93
CA GLY A 123 1.10 -3.33 -6.03
C GLY A 123 1.52 -2.14 -5.17
N PHE A 124 2.38 -2.40 -4.21
CA PHE A 124 2.94 -1.37 -3.37
C PHE A 124 4.40 -1.62 -3.04
N ARG A 125 5.15 -0.52 -2.93
CA ARG A 125 6.54 -0.56 -2.45
C ARG A 125 6.59 -0.18 -0.98
N VAL A 126 7.35 -0.96 -0.23
CA VAL A 126 7.56 -0.75 1.21
C VAL A 126 8.84 0.03 1.42
N PHE A 127 8.73 1.17 2.11
CA PHE A 127 9.86 1.99 2.51
C PHE A 127 9.98 2.05 4.03
N LEU A 128 11.20 1.81 4.54
CA LEU A 128 11.58 2.15 5.90
C LEU A 128 12.14 3.57 5.91
N ALA A 129 11.56 4.44 6.74
CA ALA A 129 12.03 5.80 6.96
C ALA A 129 12.74 5.92 8.32
N THR A 130 13.98 6.41 8.32
CA THR A 130 14.79 6.59 9.53
C THR A 130 15.49 7.94 9.57
N GLY A 131 16.04 8.32 10.74
CA GLY A 131 16.64 9.64 10.92
C GLY A 131 15.61 10.75 10.83
N LEU A 132 14.46 10.55 11.46
CA LEU A 132 13.28 11.40 11.34
C LEU A 132 13.47 12.73 12.06
N THR A 133 13.08 13.81 11.36
CA THR A 133 12.96 15.17 11.91
C THR A 133 11.54 15.69 11.69
N GLN A 134 11.03 16.48 12.64
CA GLN A 134 9.67 17.00 12.58
C GLN A 134 9.62 18.33 11.84
N GLY A 135 8.75 18.42 10.87
CA GLY A 135 8.28 19.62 10.18
C GLY A 135 6.78 19.83 10.41
N ALA A 136 6.13 20.58 9.51
CA ALA A 136 4.69 20.80 9.53
C ALA A 136 4.01 19.85 8.53
N ALA A 137 3.03 19.09 8.99
CA ALA A 137 2.15 18.31 8.12
C ALA A 137 1.28 19.22 7.26
N ARG A 138 0.96 18.78 6.04
CA ARG A 138 0.11 19.50 5.08
C ARG A 138 -0.77 18.52 4.32
N PRO A 139 -1.71 17.84 5.03
CA PRO A 139 -2.56 16.82 4.41
C PRO A 139 -3.41 17.42 3.29
N GLU A 140 -3.69 16.63 2.26
CA GLU A 140 -4.61 16.99 1.18
C GLU A 140 -6.05 17.23 1.69
N ILE A 141 -6.90 17.80 0.82
CA ILE A 141 -8.31 18.11 1.20
C ILE A 141 -9.07 16.84 1.57
N GLU A 142 -8.79 15.75 0.88
CA GLU A 142 -9.39 14.43 1.14
C GLU A 142 -8.91 13.79 2.46
N GLU A 143 -7.82 14.30 3.04
CA GLU A 143 -7.15 13.76 4.24
C GLU A 143 -7.21 14.71 5.46
N GLN A 144 -8.07 15.72 5.42
CA GLN A 144 -8.19 16.73 6.50
C GLN A 144 -8.57 16.16 7.88
N ASP A 145 -9.11 14.94 7.91
CA ASP A 145 -9.48 14.24 9.14
C ASP A 145 -8.37 13.27 9.63
N LEU A 146 -7.24 13.22 8.92
CA LEU A 146 -6.12 12.37 9.27
C LEU A 146 -5.47 12.81 10.59
N ILE A 147 -5.22 11.85 11.45
CA ILE A 147 -4.54 12.04 12.75
C ILE A 147 -3.24 11.24 12.72
N SER A 148 -2.11 11.89 12.97
CA SER A 148 -0.83 11.20 13.13
C SER A 148 -0.45 11.04 14.59
N ARG A 149 0.13 9.90 14.96
CA ARG A 149 0.56 9.59 16.32
C ARG A 149 1.84 8.77 16.34
N ARG A 150 2.73 9.11 17.26
CA ARG A 150 3.87 8.26 17.59
C ARG A 150 3.43 7.14 18.51
N VAL A 151 3.74 5.89 18.13
CA VAL A 151 3.33 4.66 18.80
C VAL A 151 4.58 3.92 19.30
N PRO A 152 4.70 3.66 20.60
CA PRO A 152 5.79 2.85 21.14
C PRO A 152 5.79 1.44 20.53
N ARG A 153 6.97 0.84 20.35
CA ARG A 153 7.12 -0.50 19.77
C ARG A 153 6.23 -1.55 20.45
N ALA A 154 6.21 -1.59 21.78
CA ALA A 154 5.41 -2.56 22.51
C ALA A 154 3.89 -2.37 22.29
N GLU A 155 3.45 -1.13 22.10
CA GLU A 155 2.06 -0.82 21.76
C GLU A 155 1.74 -1.25 20.33
N LEU A 156 2.61 -1.00 19.36
CA LEU A 156 2.46 -1.46 17.97
C LEU A 156 2.33 -3.00 17.93
N ASP A 157 3.24 -3.70 18.63
CA ASP A 157 3.23 -5.17 18.67
C ASP A 157 1.92 -5.70 19.29
N ARG A 158 1.35 -5.00 20.29
CA ARG A 158 0.03 -5.31 20.83
C ARG A 158 -1.07 -5.05 19.80
N MET A 159 -1.09 -3.86 19.19
CA MET A 159 -2.11 -3.48 18.20
C MET A 159 -2.13 -4.44 17.00
N MET A 160 -0.96 -4.91 16.55
CA MET A 160 -0.84 -5.92 15.49
C MET A 160 -1.40 -7.29 15.95
N ARG A 161 -1.00 -7.75 17.16
CA ARG A 161 -1.44 -9.03 17.74
C ARG A 161 -2.95 -9.07 17.96
N ASP A 162 -3.51 -7.98 18.46
CA ASP A 162 -4.93 -7.88 18.81
C ASP A 162 -5.79 -7.51 17.59
N CYS A 163 -5.18 -7.42 16.41
CA CYS A 163 -5.82 -7.02 15.16
C CYS A 163 -6.52 -5.65 15.26
N GLU A 164 -5.99 -4.70 16.01
CA GLU A 164 -6.45 -3.31 16.01
C GLU A 164 -6.02 -2.59 14.72
N VAL A 165 -4.82 -2.90 14.20
CA VAL A 165 -4.42 -2.52 12.85
C VAL A 165 -5.12 -3.46 11.86
N LYS A 166 -6.10 -2.93 11.12
CA LYS A 166 -6.91 -3.69 10.15
C LYS A 166 -6.36 -3.61 8.73
N ASP A 167 -5.50 -2.65 8.47
CA ASP A 167 -4.90 -2.47 7.17
C ASP A 167 -3.87 -3.57 6.86
N SER A 168 -4.19 -4.41 5.88
CA SER A 168 -3.32 -5.52 5.46
C SER A 168 -1.98 -5.05 4.92
N VAL A 169 -1.93 -3.88 4.29
CA VAL A 169 -0.70 -3.28 3.75
C VAL A 169 0.27 -2.94 4.88
N SER A 170 -0.23 -2.28 5.94
CA SER A 170 0.57 -1.97 7.13
C SER A 170 1.08 -3.23 7.83
N VAL A 171 0.24 -4.25 7.97
CA VAL A 171 0.65 -5.55 8.56
C VAL A 171 1.72 -6.22 7.71
N ALA A 172 1.54 -6.25 6.39
CA ALA A 172 2.51 -6.85 5.47
C ALA A 172 3.83 -6.08 5.45
N ALA A 173 3.78 -4.74 5.42
CA ALA A 173 4.96 -3.88 5.45
C ALA A 173 5.77 -4.11 6.73
N TRP A 174 5.13 -4.09 7.90
CA TRP A 174 5.78 -4.36 9.18
C TRP A 174 6.38 -5.76 9.24
N GLY A 175 5.62 -6.78 8.82
CA GLY A 175 6.09 -8.16 8.75
C GLY A 175 7.32 -8.33 7.84
N LEU A 176 7.32 -7.66 6.68
CA LEU A 176 8.47 -7.69 5.75
C LEU A 176 9.72 -7.08 6.38
N LEU A 177 9.59 -5.94 7.09
CA LEU A 177 10.72 -5.29 7.77
C LEU A 177 11.29 -6.18 8.88
N LEU A 178 10.42 -6.82 9.67
CA LEU A 178 10.83 -7.78 10.72
C LEU A 178 11.59 -8.97 10.15
N ILE A 179 11.06 -9.62 9.11
CA ILE A 179 11.68 -10.80 8.47
C ILE A 179 13.05 -10.44 7.87
N LYS A 180 13.21 -9.22 7.38
CA LYS A 180 14.49 -8.72 6.85
C LYS A 180 15.46 -8.22 7.92
N GLY A 181 15.08 -8.17 9.19
CA GLY A 181 15.92 -7.66 10.27
C GLY A 181 16.22 -6.16 10.14
N LEU A 182 15.30 -5.40 9.57
CA LEU A 182 15.44 -3.96 9.37
C LEU A 182 14.89 -3.14 10.56
N VAL A 183 14.09 -3.78 11.41
CA VAL A 183 13.47 -3.18 12.63
C VAL A 183 13.44 -4.17 13.77
#